data_3fe28b2c3af04fcfb9b424025c53babf
#
_entry.id   3fe28b2c3af04fcfb9b424025c53babf
#
_cell.length_a   1.000
_cell.length_b   1.000
_cell.length_c   1.000
_cell.angle_alpha   90.00
_cell.angle_beta   90.00
_cell.angle_gamma   90.00
#
_symmetry.space_group_name_H-M   'P 1'
#
loop_
_entity.id
_entity.type
_entity.pdbx_description
1 polymer ?
#
loop_
_entity_poly.entity_id
_entity_poly.type
_entity_poly.pdbx_seq_one_letter_code
_entity_poly.pdbx_strand_id
1 'polypeptide(L)'
;IRNISHDLKTPLTAIKGYVEGLRDGIANTPEKQAKYIQTIANKVNDMDKLIDELTIYSRLDTNRVPYTFVRCNVSDYFGDCCEEIGTELEASQIELEYNDHLTEPAYMNVDPEQLKRVVNNIISNSVKYMAEGRQGKIKIDLYDEGDYIHAIFSDNGIGIAAKDVERIFERFYRTDESRNSKHGGSGIGLAIVKKIVEDHKGKIWAESVEGEGTTMHLNLLKAKDEENPENA
;
A
#
# COMPACT_ATOMS: atom_id res chain seq x y z
N ILE A 1 -20.76 -3.12 0.25
CA ILE A 1 -21.50 -1.91 -0.21
C ILE A 1 -21.72 -0.93 0.94
N ARG A 2 -22.10 -1.39 2.16
CA ARG A 2 -22.44 -0.50 3.29
C ARG A 2 -21.26 0.34 3.79
N ASN A 3 -20.04 -0.20 3.79
CA ASN A 3 -18.83 0.52 4.25
C ASN A 3 -18.36 1.58 3.24
N ILE A 4 -18.39 1.30 1.94
CA ILE A 4 -17.96 2.24 0.88
C ILE A 4 -18.77 3.54 0.93
N SER A 5 -20.11 3.41 1.02
CA SER A 5 -20.98 4.60 1.09
C SER A 5 -20.70 5.46 2.32
N HIS A 6 -20.33 4.84 3.44
CA HIS A 6 -19.92 5.54 4.65
C HIS A 6 -18.58 6.27 4.47
N ASP A 7 -17.60 5.57 3.88
CA ASP A 7 -16.23 6.10 3.73
C ASP A 7 -16.14 7.21 2.67
N LEU A 8 -17.03 7.20 1.68
CA LEU A 8 -17.23 8.34 0.75
C LEU A 8 -18.03 9.48 1.39
N LYS A 9 -19.01 9.18 2.25
CA LYS A 9 -19.85 10.19 2.87
C LYS A 9 -19.09 11.05 3.89
N THR A 10 -18.12 10.47 4.59
CA THR A 10 -17.34 11.16 5.62
C THR A 10 -16.56 12.36 5.05
N PRO A 11 -15.69 12.22 4.04
CA PRO A 11 -14.97 13.33 3.43
C PRO A 11 -15.93 14.31 2.75
N LEU A 12 -17.01 13.83 2.12
CA LEU A 12 -18.02 14.69 1.51
C LEU A 12 -18.71 15.60 2.53
N THR A 13 -19.05 15.07 3.70
CA THR A 13 -19.65 15.84 4.79
C THR A 13 -18.67 16.90 5.32
N ALA A 14 -17.39 16.55 5.44
CA ALA A 14 -16.37 17.50 5.84
C ALA A 14 -16.20 18.63 4.82
N ILE A 15 -16.10 18.30 3.52
CA ILE A 15 -16.04 19.29 2.43
C ILE A 15 -17.21 20.25 2.53
N LYS A 16 -18.44 19.71 2.66
CA LYS A 16 -19.66 20.51 2.78
C LYS A 16 -19.59 21.48 3.95
N GLY A 17 -19.16 21.01 5.13
CA GLY A 17 -19.03 21.85 6.32
C GLY A 17 -18.01 22.99 6.15
N TYR A 18 -16.86 22.72 5.51
CA TYR A 18 -15.86 23.76 5.24
C TYR A 18 -16.34 24.77 4.18
N VAL A 19 -17.07 24.32 3.16
CA VAL A 19 -17.68 25.21 2.15
C VAL A 19 -18.76 26.10 2.79
N GLU A 20 -19.62 25.54 3.65
CA GLU A 20 -20.61 26.30 4.41
C GLU A 20 -19.94 27.32 5.34
N GLY A 21 -18.85 26.94 6.02
CA GLY A 21 -18.07 27.85 6.86
C GLY A 21 -17.41 29.01 6.10
N LEU A 22 -16.99 28.78 4.85
CA LEU A 22 -16.53 29.87 3.96
C LEU A 22 -17.69 30.78 3.53
N ARG A 23 -18.80 30.20 3.10
CA ARG A 23 -19.98 30.94 2.65
C ARG A 23 -20.60 31.78 3.77
N ASP A 24 -20.69 31.25 4.96
CA ASP A 24 -21.34 31.89 6.10
C ASP A 24 -20.40 32.84 6.87
N GLY A 25 -19.18 33.07 6.33
CA GLY A 25 -18.22 34.02 6.90
C GLY A 25 -17.56 33.55 8.22
N ILE A 26 -17.67 32.28 8.58
CA ILE A 26 -17.01 31.70 9.76
C ILE A 26 -15.48 31.77 9.59
N ALA A 27 -15.00 31.52 8.37
CA ALA A 27 -13.60 31.74 7.97
C ALA A 27 -13.40 33.22 7.64
N ASN A 28 -13.32 34.06 8.67
CA ASN A 28 -13.34 35.51 8.58
C ASN A 28 -11.95 36.18 8.41
N THR A 29 -10.88 35.39 8.29
CA THR A 29 -9.52 35.87 8.00
C THR A 29 -8.93 35.16 6.80
N PRO A 30 -7.99 35.80 6.04
CA PRO A 30 -7.31 35.15 4.92
C PRO A 30 -6.66 33.82 5.29
N GLU A 31 -6.04 33.72 6.47
CA GLU A 31 -5.37 32.52 6.96
C GLU A 31 -6.38 31.39 7.22
N LYS A 32 -7.52 31.69 7.82
CA LYS A 32 -8.62 30.73 8.03
C LYS A 32 -9.20 30.25 6.69
N GLN A 33 -9.41 31.17 5.74
CA GLN A 33 -9.88 30.84 4.40
C GLN A 33 -8.92 29.92 3.68
N ALA A 34 -7.63 30.24 3.68
CA ALA A 34 -6.59 29.40 3.09
C ALA A 34 -6.56 28.01 3.72
N LYS A 35 -6.66 27.91 5.06
CA LYS A 35 -6.73 26.65 5.76
C LYS A 35 -7.96 25.81 5.37
N TYR A 36 -9.13 26.45 5.23
CA TYR A 36 -10.37 25.75 4.83
C TYR A 36 -10.26 25.24 3.40
N ILE A 37 -9.77 26.08 2.48
CA ILE A 37 -9.54 25.70 1.07
C ILE A 37 -8.55 24.53 0.98
N GLN A 38 -7.43 24.60 1.72
CA GLN A 38 -6.45 23.51 1.76
C GLN A 38 -7.06 22.21 2.29
N THR A 39 -7.89 22.31 3.33
CA THR A 39 -8.57 21.11 3.90
C THR A 39 -9.55 20.51 2.90
N ILE A 40 -10.31 21.35 2.17
CA ILE A 40 -11.20 20.90 1.09
C ILE A 40 -10.39 20.17 0.02
N ALA A 41 -9.30 20.77 -0.46
CA ALA A 41 -8.43 20.17 -1.48
C ALA A 41 -7.89 18.81 -1.04
N ASN A 42 -7.42 18.69 0.21
CA ASN A 42 -6.94 17.43 0.76
C ASN A 42 -8.05 16.37 0.80
N LYS A 43 -9.30 16.76 1.18
CA LYS A 43 -10.43 15.82 1.23
C LYS A 43 -10.91 15.38 -0.15
N VAL A 44 -10.80 16.24 -1.16
CA VAL A 44 -11.05 15.86 -2.56
C VAL A 44 -10.03 14.83 -3.02
N ASN A 45 -8.74 15.07 -2.77
CA ASN A 45 -7.67 14.12 -3.11
C ASN A 45 -7.84 12.77 -2.39
N ASP A 46 -8.29 12.78 -1.12
CA ASP A 46 -8.61 11.55 -0.38
C ASP A 46 -9.76 10.78 -1.08
N MET A 47 -10.78 11.48 -1.58
CA MET A 47 -11.90 10.85 -2.31
C MET A 47 -11.47 10.29 -3.66
N ASP A 48 -10.64 10.99 -4.43
CA ASP A 48 -10.14 10.50 -5.70
C ASP A 48 -9.37 9.19 -5.52
N LYS A 49 -8.50 9.11 -4.51
CA LYS A 49 -7.80 7.86 -4.16
C LYS A 49 -8.76 6.72 -3.85
N LEU A 50 -9.83 6.97 -3.08
CA LEU A 50 -10.83 5.96 -2.77
C LEU A 50 -11.59 5.46 -4.00
N ILE A 51 -11.92 6.37 -4.94
CA ILE A 51 -12.60 6.03 -6.20
C ILE A 51 -11.68 5.19 -7.08
N ASP A 52 -10.39 5.54 -7.17
CA ASP A 52 -9.40 4.78 -7.91
C ASP A 52 -9.23 3.38 -7.35
N GLU A 53 -9.06 3.24 -6.03
CA GLU A 53 -8.98 1.95 -5.35
C GLU A 53 -10.23 1.08 -5.62
N LEU A 54 -11.41 1.67 -5.54
CA LEU A 54 -12.67 0.98 -5.80
C LEU A 54 -12.79 0.53 -7.26
N THR A 55 -12.38 1.40 -8.19
CA THR A 55 -12.41 1.11 -9.64
C THR A 55 -11.50 -0.05 -9.97
N ILE A 56 -10.27 -0.03 -9.46
CA ILE A 56 -9.30 -1.10 -9.68
C ILE A 56 -9.77 -2.38 -9.02
N TYR A 57 -10.27 -2.27 -7.80
CA TYR A 57 -10.82 -3.43 -7.11
C TYR A 57 -11.96 -4.07 -7.91
N SER A 58 -12.89 -3.27 -8.44
CA SER A 58 -13.99 -3.77 -9.29
C SER A 58 -13.49 -4.47 -10.55
N ARG A 59 -12.41 -3.98 -11.16
CA ARG A 59 -11.77 -4.60 -12.33
C ARG A 59 -11.06 -5.91 -11.95
N LEU A 60 -10.35 -5.94 -10.83
CA LEU A 60 -9.68 -7.13 -10.31
C LEU A 60 -10.67 -8.24 -9.96
N ASP A 61 -11.78 -7.89 -9.30
CA ASP A 61 -12.83 -8.86 -8.90
C ASP A 61 -13.52 -9.52 -10.11
N THR A 62 -13.55 -8.83 -11.25
CA THR A 62 -14.14 -9.35 -12.49
C THR A 62 -13.12 -9.99 -13.43
N ASN A 63 -11.87 -10.20 -13.01
CA ASN A 63 -10.75 -10.66 -13.85
C ASN A 63 -10.61 -9.85 -15.16
N ARG A 64 -10.92 -8.56 -15.12
CA ARG A 64 -10.89 -7.65 -16.28
C ARG A 64 -9.68 -6.71 -16.29
N VAL A 65 -8.71 -6.90 -15.40
CA VAL A 65 -7.45 -6.17 -15.48
C VAL A 65 -6.63 -6.81 -16.59
N PRO A 66 -6.37 -6.11 -17.67
CA PRO A 66 -5.44 -6.60 -18.68
C PRO A 66 -4.02 -6.47 -18.10
N TYR A 67 -3.50 -7.56 -17.55
CA TYR A 67 -2.10 -7.60 -17.11
C TYR A 67 -1.17 -7.63 -18.32
N THR A 68 -0.10 -6.85 -18.25
CA THR A 68 1.00 -6.89 -19.22
C THR A 68 2.19 -7.55 -18.54
N PHE A 69 2.27 -8.88 -18.63
CA PHE A 69 3.36 -9.64 -18.03
C PHE A 69 4.63 -9.47 -18.87
N VAL A 70 5.72 -9.08 -18.19
CA VAL A 70 7.06 -9.00 -18.77
C VAL A 70 8.06 -9.72 -17.88
N ARG A 71 9.14 -10.20 -18.46
CA ARG A 71 10.24 -10.82 -17.73
C ARG A 71 11.12 -9.73 -17.14
N CYS A 72 11.14 -9.64 -15.81
CA CYS A 72 11.92 -8.68 -15.05
C CYS A 72 13.03 -9.36 -14.27
N ASN A 73 14.21 -8.75 -14.20
CA ASN A 73 15.22 -9.09 -13.22
C ASN A 73 14.76 -8.66 -11.84
N VAL A 74 14.85 -9.54 -10.86
CA VAL A 74 14.33 -9.31 -9.50
C VAL A 74 15.11 -8.22 -8.79
N SER A 75 16.45 -8.32 -8.79
CA SER A 75 17.34 -7.37 -8.11
C SER A 75 17.19 -5.96 -8.68
N ASP A 76 17.17 -5.83 -10.01
CA ASP A 76 17.00 -4.55 -10.69
C ASP A 76 15.63 -3.93 -10.32
N TYR A 77 14.55 -4.72 -10.41
CA TYR A 77 13.21 -4.24 -10.14
C TYR A 77 13.03 -3.73 -8.70
N PHE A 78 13.46 -4.53 -7.71
CA PHE A 78 13.33 -4.11 -6.31
C PHE A 78 14.34 -3.02 -5.94
N GLY A 79 15.53 -2.99 -6.56
CA GLY A 79 16.49 -1.91 -6.42
C GLY A 79 15.92 -0.58 -6.87
N ASP A 80 15.34 -0.52 -8.07
CA ASP A 80 14.66 0.68 -8.59
C ASP A 80 13.50 1.13 -7.70
N CYS A 81 12.67 0.19 -7.22
CA CYS A 81 11.61 0.50 -6.27
C CYS A 81 12.15 1.10 -4.97
N CYS A 82 13.23 0.54 -4.42
CA CYS A 82 13.82 1.02 -3.17
C CYS A 82 14.46 2.40 -3.33
N GLU A 83 15.08 2.70 -4.47
CA GLU A 83 15.65 4.02 -4.76
C GLU A 83 14.54 5.10 -4.81
N GLU A 84 13.45 4.81 -5.50
CA GLU A 84 12.30 5.74 -5.57
C GLU A 84 11.66 5.98 -4.20
N ILE A 85 11.37 4.89 -3.47
CA ILE A 85 10.74 4.94 -2.15
C ILE A 85 11.66 5.60 -1.13
N GLY A 86 12.97 5.36 -1.20
CA GLY A 86 13.96 5.91 -0.28
C GLY A 86 13.89 7.43 -0.17
N THR A 87 13.69 8.12 -1.30
CA THR A 87 13.54 9.57 -1.33
C THR A 87 12.31 10.07 -0.56
N GLU A 88 11.18 9.35 -0.67
CA GLU A 88 9.95 9.70 0.06
C GLU A 88 10.07 9.41 1.57
N LEU A 89 10.70 8.30 1.92
CA LEU A 89 10.92 7.90 3.32
C LEU A 89 11.89 8.83 4.04
N GLU A 90 12.93 9.30 3.36
CA GLU A 90 13.90 10.27 3.90
C GLU A 90 13.20 11.59 4.29
N ALA A 91 12.30 12.08 3.43
CA ALA A 91 11.46 13.26 3.73
C ALA A 91 10.54 13.04 4.94
N SER A 92 10.18 11.81 5.24
CA SER A 92 9.36 11.38 6.39
C SER A 92 10.20 10.99 7.62
N GLN A 93 11.52 11.14 7.56
CA GLN A 93 12.47 10.71 8.59
C GLN A 93 12.36 9.22 8.95
N ILE A 94 12.09 8.37 7.97
CA ILE A 94 12.03 6.91 8.12
C ILE A 94 13.26 6.31 7.45
N GLU A 95 13.98 5.47 8.17
CA GLU A 95 15.14 4.75 7.66
C GLU A 95 14.68 3.59 6.78
N LEU A 96 15.24 3.49 5.56
CA LEU A 96 15.06 2.34 4.67
C LEU A 96 16.34 1.51 4.63
N GLU A 97 16.22 0.22 4.93
CA GLU A 97 17.27 -0.78 4.76
C GLU A 97 16.86 -1.76 3.67
N TYR A 98 17.66 -1.91 2.62
CA TYR A 98 17.44 -2.86 1.54
C TYR A 98 18.58 -3.85 1.45
N ASN A 99 18.27 -5.14 1.52
CA ASN A 99 19.24 -6.23 1.45
C ASN A 99 18.80 -7.24 0.38
N ASP A 100 19.60 -7.33 -0.67
CA ASP A 100 19.46 -8.35 -1.69
C ASP A 100 20.38 -9.52 -1.33
N HIS A 101 19.78 -10.66 -0.97
CA HIS A 101 20.50 -11.88 -0.63
C HIS A 101 20.55 -12.88 -1.79
N LEU A 102 20.17 -12.48 -3.00
CA LEU A 102 20.24 -13.33 -4.18
C LEU A 102 21.71 -13.49 -4.60
N THR A 103 22.15 -14.72 -4.74
CA THR A 103 23.53 -15.06 -5.13
C THR A 103 23.69 -15.19 -6.64
N GLU A 104 22.58 -15.39 -7.37
CA GLU A 104 22.53 -15.51 -8.82
C GLU A 104 21.40 -14.66 -9.39
N PRO A 105 21.50 -14.19 -10.65
CA PRO A 105 20.44 -13.45 -11.30
C PRO A 105 19.13 -14.27 -11.33
N ALA A 106 18.07 -13.72 -10.77
CA ALA A 106 16.74 -14.31 -10.76
C ALA A 106 15.77 -13.44 -11.55
N TYR A 107 14.84 -14.10 -12.25
CA TYR A 107 13.82 -13.43 -13.07
C TYR A 107 12.42 -13.83 -12.63
N MET A 108 11.48 -12.94 -12.84
CA MET A 108 10.04 -13.14 -12.58
C MET A 108 9.22 -12.64 -13.78
N ASN A 109 8.08 -13.30 -14.07
CA ASN A 109 7.12 -12.82 -15.05
C ASN A 109 6.01 -12.07 -14.31
N VAL A 110 6.03 -10.75 -14.39
CA VAL A 110 5.12 -9.87 -13.65
C VAL A 110 4.64 -8.71 -14.50
N ASP A 111 3.52 -8.13 -14.12
CA ASP A 111 3.15 -6.78 -14.56
C ASP A 111 3.83 -5.77 -13.63
N PRO A 112 4.86 -5.02 -14.11
CA PRO A 112 5.67 -4.14 -13.25
C PRO A 112 4.85 -3.04 -12.59
N GLU A 113 3.85 -2.50 -13.29
CA GLU A 113 2.96 -1.44 -12.78
C GLU A 113 2.10 -1.96 -11.61
N GLN A 114 1.54 -3.16 -11.77
CA GLN A 114 0.72 -3.76 -10.73
C GLN A 114 1.58 -4.23 -9.54
N LEU A 115 2.77 -4.76 -9.79
CA LEU A 115 3.69 -5.12 -8.71
C LEU A 115 4.20 -3.87 -7.97
N LYS A 116 4.49 -2.77 -8.67
CA LYS A 116 4.82 -1.48 -8.04
C LYS A 116 3.69 -1.01 -7.12
N ARG A 117 2.44 -1.22 -7.53
CA ARG A 117 1.29 -0.93 -6.69
C ARG A 117 1.26 -1.79 -5.41
N VAL A 118 1.63 -3.07 -5.51
CA VAL A 118 1.77 -3.95 -4.33
C VAL A 118 2.78 -3.37 -3.36
N VAL A 119 4.00 -3.05 -3.84
CA VAL A 119 5.07 -2.47 -3.02
C VAL A 119 4.62 -1.16 -2.38
N ASN A 120 4.06 -0.24 -3.16
CA ASN A 120 3.61 1.07 -2.65
C ASN A 120 2.50 0.95 -1.60
N ASN A 121 1.56 0.00 -1.74
CA ASN A 121 0.53 -0.22 -0.72
C ASN A 121 1.12 -0.76 0.59
N ILE A 122 2.08 -1.68 0.52
CA ILE A 122 2.75 -2.21 1.71
C ILE A 122 3.51 -1.09 2.41
N ILE A 123 4.37 -0.36 1.70
CA ILE A 123 5.18 0.73 2.25
C ILE A 123 4.30 1.87 2.80
N SER A 124 3.26 2.27 2.08
CA SER A 124 2.32 3.30 2.55
C SER A 124 1.63 2.90 3.85
N ASN A 125 1.31 1.61 4.03
CA ASN A 125 0.78 1.10 5.29
C ASN A 125 1.84 1.17 6.40
N SER A 126 3.08 0.76 6.15
CA SER A 126 4.17 0.85 7.12
C SER A 126 4.41 2.29 7.59
N VAL A 127 4.44 3.25 6.65
CA VAL A 127 4.56 4.69 6.98
C VAL A 127 3.39 5.17 7.81
N LYS A 128 2.18 4.82 7.41
CA LYS A 128 0.93 5.26 8.05
C LYS A 128 0.78 4.78 9.49
N TYR A 129 1.25 3.57 9.76
CA TYR A 129 1.14 2.93 11.08
C TYR A 129 2.47 2.92 11.84
N MET A 130 3.38 3.85 11.50
CA MET A 130 4.61 4.04 12.24
C MET A 130 4.31 4.47 13.67
N ALA A 131 5.08 3.94 14.63
CA ALA A 131 4.88 4.26 16.03
C ALA A 131 5.42 5.67 16.37
N GLU A 132 4.63 6.47 17.06
CA GLU A 132 5.07 7.77 17.56
C GLU A 132 6.19 7.61 18.61
N GLY A 133 7.14 8.54 18.61
CA GLY A 133 8.19 8.62 19.63
C GLY A 133 9.39 7.70 19.45
N ARG A 134 9.45 6.92 18.33
CA ARG A 134 10.66 6.19 17.93
C ARG A 134 11.05 6.47 16.49
N GLN A 135 12.34 6.29 16.17
CA GLN A 135 12.80 6.37 14.79
C GLN A 135 12.10 5.30 13.94
N GLY A 136 11.42 5.74 12.89
CA GLY A 136 10.79 4.84 11.95
C GLY A 136 11.83 4.07 11.15
N LYS A 137 11.62 2.76 10.99
CA LYS A 137 12.49 1.88 10.19
C LYS A 137 11.65 0.94 9.37
N ILE A 138 12.00 0.85 8.08
CA ILE A 138 11.47 -0.13 7.13
C ILE A 138 12.64 -0.91 6.57
N LYS A 139 12.52 -2.24 6.54
CA LYS A 139 13.52 -3.14 6.00
C LYS A 139 12.90 -3.99 4.90
N ILE A 140 13.62 -4.13 3.78
CA ILE A 140 13.25 -4.99 2.67
C ILE A 140 14.37 -5.99 2.44
N ASP A 141 14.04 -7.27 2.52
CA ASP A 141 14.98 -8.37 2.27
C ASP A 141 14.48 -9.23 1.10
N LEU A 142 15.37 -9.67 0.22
CA LEU A 142 15.07 -10.60 -0.86
C LEU A 142 15.84 -11.91 -0.66
N TYR A 143 15.13 -13.03 -0.77
CA TYR A 143 15.71 -14.37 -0.67
C TYR A 143 15.28 -15.25 -1.85
N ASP A 144 16.16 -16.18 -2.24
CA ASP A 144 15.83 -17.25 -3.17
C ASP A 144 15.27 -18.45 -2.39
N GLU A 145 14.02 -18.81 -2.63
CA GLU A 145 13.36 -19.98 -2.05
C GLU A 145 12.96 -20.99 -3.13
N GLY A 146 13.92 -21.46 -3.91
CA GLY A 146 13.70 -22.47 -4.94
C GLY A 146 12.90 -21.94 -6.13
N ASP A 147 11.63 -22.31 -6.25
CA ASP A 147 10.77 -21.84 -7.33
C ASP A 147 10.25 -20.41 -7.13
N TYR A 148 10.48 -19.82 -5.95
CA TYR A 148 9.97 -18.51 -5.57
C TYR A 148 11.08 -17.55 -5.16
N ILE A 149 10.83 -16.29 -5.36
CA ILE A 149 11.52 -15.19 -4.68
C ILE A 149 10.67 -14.79 -3.48
N HIS A 150 11.29 -14.78 -2.32
CA HIS A 150 10.65 -14.34 -1.08
C HIS A 150 11.12 -12.92 -0.77
N ALA A 151 10.23 -11.94 -0.96
CA ALA A 151 10.43 -10.57 -0.57
C ALA A 151 9.77 -10.32 0.79
N ILE A 152 10.53 -9.78 1.74
CA ILE A 152 10.10 -9.54 3.11
C ILE A 152 10.17 -8.04 3.37
N PHE A 153 9.04 -7.46 3.82
CA PHE A 153 8.92 -6.05 4.18
C PHE A 153 8.61 -5.96 5.67
N SER A 154 9.56 -5.49 6.46
CA SER A 154 9.43 -5.37 7.91
C SER A 154 9.42 -3.90 8.33
N ASP A 155 8.51 -3.53 9.23
CA ASP A 155 8.47 -2.22 9.86
C ASP A 155 8.50 -2.34 11.38
N ASN A 156 8.92 -1.26 12.04
CA ASN A 156 8.86 -1.13 13.48
C ASN A 156 7.67 -0.26 13.92
N GLY A 157 6.54 -0.34 13.22
CA GLY A 157 5.31 0.38 13.50
C GLY A 157 4.60 -0.09 14.78
N ILE A 158 3.32 0.26 14.90
CA ILE A 158 2.50 -0.10 16.07
C ILE A 158 2.15 -1.60 16.13
N GLY A 159 2.38 -2.34 15.04
CA GLY A 159 1.99 -3.75 14.94
C GLY A 159 0.49 -3.95 14.79
N ILE A 160 0.08 -5.21 14.77
CA ILE A 160 -1.30 -5.66 14.58
C ILE A 160 -1.62 -6.72 15.62
N ALA A 161 -2.76 -6.59 16.29
CA ALA A 161 -3.22 -7.60 17.25
C ALA A 161 -3.41 -8.96 16.57
N ALA A 162 -2.99 -10.06 17.22
CA ALA A 162 -2.99 -11.40 16.63
C ALA A 162 -4.34 -11.82 16.02
N LYS A 163 -5.45 -11.41 16.63
CA LYS A 163 -6.81 -11.69 16.13
C LYS A 163 -7.13 -11.04 14.78
N ASP A 164 -6.37 -10.02 14.39
CA ASP A 164 -6.63 -9.20 13.21
C ASP A 164 -5.68 -9.52 12.06
N VAL A 165 -4.50 -10.13 12.33
CA VAL A 165 -3.43 -10.38 11.33
C VAL A 165 -3.92 -11.14 10.09
N GLU A 166 -4.71 -12.18 10.26
CA GLU A 166 -5.24 -12.95 9.12
C GLU A 166 -6.30 -12.17 8.33
N ARG A 167 -6.95 -11.21 8.99
CA ARG A 167 -8.10 -10.47 8.45
C ARG A 167 -7.73 -9.20 7.71
N ILE A 168 -6.50 -8.71 7.85
CA ILE A 168 -6.07 -7.45 7.20
C ILE A 168 -6.17 -7.49 5.67
N PHE A 169 -6.22 -8.67 5.06
CA PHE A 169 -6.41 -8.88 3.63
C PHE A 169 -7.89 -9.03 3.22
N GLU A 170 -8.81 -9.05 4.20
CA GLU A 170 -10.24 -9.04 3.93
C GLU A 170 -10.67 -7.65 3.41
N ARG A 171 -11.65 -7.65 2.52
CA ARG A 171 -12.23 -6.43 1.93
C ARG A 171 -12.87 -5.55 3.01
N PHE A 172 -12.54 -4.26 3.00
CA PHE A 172 -13.10 -3.27 3.94
C PHE A 172 -12.82 -3.57 5.42
N TYR A 173 -11.88 -4.50 5.67
CA TYR A 173 -11.47 -4.77 7.03
C TYR A 173 -10.55 -3.65 7.53
N ARG A 174 -10.83 -3.21 8.74
CA ARG A 174 -10.01 -2.24 9.47
C ARG A 174 -10.01 -2.62 10.93
N THR A 175 -8.85 -2.60 11.55
CA THR A 175 -8.72 -2.78 13.01
C THR A 175 -9.39 -1.61 13.74
N ASP A 176 -9.76 -1.78 15.00
CA ASP A 176 -10.38 -0.71 15.79
C ASP A 176 -9.45 0.50 15.94
N GLU A 177 -8.15 0.27 16.08
CA GLU A 177 -7.13 1.32 16.12
C GLU A 177 -7.04 2.10 14.79
N SER A 178 -7.10 1.40 13.67
CA SER A 178 -7.09 2.03 12.36
C SER A 178 -8.34 2.86 12.08
N ARG A 179 -9.48 2.52 12.69
CA ARG A 179 -10.72 3.31 12.60
C ARG A 179 -10.63 4.62 13.37
N ASN A 180 -9.91 4.62 14.48
CA ASN A 180 -9.73 5.78 15.36
C ASN A 180 -8.52 6.66 14.93
N SER A 181 -7.66 6.16 14.04
CA SER A 181 -6.49 6.92 13.57
C SER A 181 -6.92 8.10 12.69
N LYS A 182 -6.23 9.24 12.86
CA LYS A 182 -6.37 10.44 12.02
C LYS A 182 -6.05 10.18 10.53
N HIS A 183 -5.43 9.06 10.24
CA HIS A 183 -4.92 8.67 8.93
C HIS A 183 -5.88 7.73 8.21
N GLY A 184 -7.11 8.04 8.02
CA GLY A 184 -8.14 7.26 7.32
C GLY A 184 -7.61 6.18 6.33
N GLY A 185 -8.45 5.30 5.85
CA GLY A 185 -8.10 4.30 4.83
C GLY A 185 -9.34 3.50 4.47
N SER A 186 -9.41 3.04 3.23
CA SER A 186 -10.56 2.34 2.67
C SER A 186 -10.72 0.90 3.18
N GLY A 187 -9.64 0.29 3.69
CA GLY A 187 -9.60 -1.15 3.95
C GLY A 187 -9.62 -2.00 2.68
N ILE A 188 -9.33 -1.39 1.51
CA ILE A 188 -9.29 -2.08 0.21
C ILE A 188 -7.84 -2.36 -0.20
N GLY A 189 -6.88 -1.53 0.21
CA GLY A 189 -5.50 -1.57 -0.28
C GLY A 189 -4.85 -2.95 -0.17
N LEU A 190 -4.88 -3.60 1.00
CA LEU A 190 -4.31 -4.94 1.18
C LEU A 190 -5.11 -6.05 0.49
N ALA A 191 -6.42 -5.89 0.29
CA ALA A 191 -7.21 -6.80 -0.52
C ALA A 191 -6.82 -6.72 -2.01
N ILE A 192 -6.51 -5.52 -2.51
CA ILE A 192 -5.93 -5.31 -3.86
C ILE A 192 -4.57 -5.99 -3.95
N VAL A 193 -3.70 -5.77 -2.96
CA VAL A 193 -2.36 -6.39 -2.90
C VAL A 193 -2.48 -7.91 -3.00
N LYS A 194 -3.33 -8.53 -2.17
CA LYS A 194 -3.55 -9.98 -2.19
C LYS A 194 -4.01 -10.47 -3.55
N LYS A 195 -4.98 -9.79 -4.16
CA LYS A 195 -5.51 -10.18 -5.47
C LYS A 195 -4.45 -10.08 -6.58
N ILE A 196 -3.67 -9.00 -6.63
CA ILE A 196 -2.59 -8.84 -7.60
C ILE A 196 -1.56 -9.96 -7.44
N VAL A 197 -1.13 -10.23 -6.20
CA VAL A 197 -0.14 -11.27 -5.90
C VAL A 197 -0.65 -12.66 -6.31
N GLU A 198 -1.90 -12.99 -6.00
CA GLU A 198 -2.52 -14.25 -6.40
C GLU A 198 -2.63 -14.38 -7.93
N ASP A 199 -2.96 -13.30 -8.63
CA ASP A 199 -3.02 -13.28 -10.09
C ASP A 199 -1.62 -13.46 -10.74
N HIS A 200 -0.55 -13.06 -10.01
CA HIS A 200 0.85 -13.32 -10.36
C HIS A 200 1.35 -14.69 -9.88
N LYS A 201 0.44 -15.61 -9.49
CA LYS A 201 0.76 -16.95 -8.98
C LYS A 201 1.64 -16.93 -7.72
N GLY A 202 1.61 -15.83 -6.99
CA GLY A 202 2.31 -15.63 -5.74
C GLY A 202 1.45 -15.87 -4.50
N LYS A 203 2.03 -15.61 -3.34
CA LYS A 203 1.37 -15.67 -2.05
C LYS A 203 1.80 -14.50 -1.19
N ILE A 204 0.86 -13.93 -0.41
CA ILE A 204 1.16 -12.90 0.59
C ILE A 204 0.57 -13.30 1.94
N TRP A 205 1.32 -13.01 3.01
CA TRP A 205 0.86 -13.16 4.39
C TRP A 205 1.57 -12.14 5.28
N ALA A 206 1.15 -12.04 6.52
CA ALA A 206 1.75 -11.13 7.48
C ALA A 206 2.03 -11.85 8.81
N GLU A 207 3.09 -11.38 9.48
CA GLU A 207 3.41 -11.67 10.86
C GLU A 207 3.51 -10.34 11.60
N SER A 208 2.94 -10.26 12.80
CA SER A 208 2.94 -9.00 13.54
C SER A 208 2.85 -9.23 15.03
N VAL A 209 3.52 -8.34 15.77
CA VAL A 209 3.43 -8.25 17.22
C VAL A 209 3.01 -6.82 17.57
N GLU A 210 1.89 -6.70 18.29
CA GLU A 210 1.37 -5.41 18.74
C GLU A 210 2.42 -4.67 19.58
N GLY A 211 2.70 -3.42 19.23
CA GLY A 211 3.73 -2.59 19.85
C GLY A 211 5.14 -2.78 19.28
N GLU A 212 5.43 -3.80 18.47
CA GLU A 212 6.77 -4.08 17.93
C GLU A 212 6.89 -3.76 16.45
N GLY A 213 5.88 -4.13 15.64
CA GLY A 213 5.85 -3.88 14.20
C GLY A 213 5.18 -4.97 13.41
N THR A 214 5.27 -4.86 12.07
CA THR A 214 4.65 -5.78 11.12
C THR A 214 5.67 -6.25 10.10
N THR A 215 5.61 -7.53 9.74
CA THR A 215 6.37 -8.12 8.64
C THR A 215 5.40 -8.68 7.61
N MET A 216 5.47 -8.13 6.39
CA MET A 216 4.75 -8.64 5.23
C MET A 216 5.66 -9.54 4.41
N HIS A 217 5.18 -10.72 4.09
CA HIS A 217 5.87 -11.72 3.30
C HIS A 217 5.21 -11.85 1.93
N LEU A 218 6.01 -11.80 0.88
CA LEU A 218 5.57 -11.86 -0.50
C LEU A 218 6.39 -12.92 -1.26
N ASN A 219 5.75 -14.01 -1.67
CA ASN A 219 6.36 -15.00 -2.56
C ASN A 219 5.92 -14.73 -3.99
N LEU A 220 6.89 -14.56 -4.89
CA LEU A 220 6.71 -14.36 -6.32
C LEU A 220 7.31 -15.54 -7.07
N LEU A 221 6.55 -16.10 -8.03
CA LEU A 221 7.03 -17.22 -8.83
C LEU A 221 8.17 -16.78 -9.76
N LYS A 222 9.28 -17.53 -9.74
CA LYS A 222 10.39 -17.29 -10.67
C LYS A 222 10.01 -17.66 -12.10
N ALA A 223 10.46 -16.87 -13.06
CA ALA A 223 10.37 -17.22 -14.47
C ALA A 223 11.33 -18.37 -14.77
N LYS A 224 10.85 -19.38 -15.49
CA LYS A 224 11.70 -20.46 -16.01
C LYS A 224 12.58 -19.97 -17.15
N ASP A 225 13.79 -20.53 -17.29
CA ASP A 225 14.77 -20.07 -18.28
C ASP A 225 14.28 -20.19 -19.74
N GLU A 226 13.26 -21.01 -20.02
CA GLU A 226 12.75 -21.25 -21.38
C GLU A 226 11.54 -20.37 -21.77
N GLU A 227 11.00 -19.58 -20.85
CA GLU A 227 9.84 -18.70 -21.14
C GLU A 227 10.32 -17.30 -21.61
N ASN A 228 10.89 -17.23 -22.82
CA ASN A 228 11.01 -15.95 -23.52
C ASN A 228 9.65 -15.64 -24.18
N PRO A 229 8.95 -14.53 -23.79
CA PRO A 229 7.62 -14.23 -24.33
C PRO A 229 7.57 -13.94 -25.83
N GLU A 230 8.72 -13.87 -26.50
CA GLU A 230 8.80 -13.76 -27.97
C GLU A 230 8.51 -15.07 -28.72
N ASN A 231 8.32 -16.20 -28.03
CA ASN A 231 8.08 -17.52 -28.62
C ASN A 231 6.73 -18.13 -28.25
N ALA A 232 5.75 -17.36 -27.79
CA ALA A 232 4.40 -17.82 -27.49
C ALA A 232 3.37 -17.26 -28.47
#